data_b5540a951a2929fb98530a04e3841a79
#
_entry.id   b5540a951a2929fb98530a04e3841a79
#
_cell.length_a   1.000
_cell.length_b   1.000
_cell.length_c   1.000
_cell.angle_alpha   90.00
_cell.angle_beta   90.00
_cell.angle_gamma   90.00
#
_symmetry.space_group_name_H-M   'P 1'
#
loop_
_entity.id
_entity.type
_entity.pdbx_description
1 polymer ?
#
loop_
_entity_poly.entity_id
_entity_poly.type
_entity_poly.pdbx_seq_one_letter_code
_entity_poly.pdbx_strand_id
1 'polypeptide(L)'
;MKLQQLLLNRKKQQKILLSTDNFKSENANLVLAFAQRTLLEKVCPFDLLKEIYPNAQIILCSSSGQVSNNCTIEKGIVVTAIEFDKTKIIATEFDILANNNIDDLGEKIKEELFSKDLKSVLILSEGSYINGTELINELIKRTYKLIPIFGGLAGDEFSFEKTIVGLNANASSGKIVAVGFYGEHIHFGYGSEGGWGDFGPEREVTLSDKNVLYKIGDRFALDLYKEYLGKYAEELPGSSLYFPLSMKENYESASVVRTILAIDEENKSMTFAGNIPEGSLVRLMKGNIDKLIEAASTAAYKIKSTSKDKVQLALLVSCVGRRIVLGDRVEEELEVVKDNFG
;
A
#
# COMPACT_ATOMS: atom_id res chain seq x y z
N MET A 1 -18.39 -8.25 13.85
CA MET A 1 -17.99 -6.96 13.26
C MET A 1 -19.16 -6.41 12.44
N LYS A 2 -19.40 -5.11 12.50
CA LYS A 2 -20.35 -4.41 11.61
C LYS A 2 -19.60 -3.31 10.87
N LEU A 3 -20.07 -2.94 9.71
CA LEU A 3 -19.40 -1.92 8.89
C LEU A 3 -20.41 -1.08 8.10
N GLN A 4 -19.98 0.13 7.77
CA GLN A 4 -20.66 1.02 6.83
C GLN A 4 -19.63 1.59 5.86
N GLN A 5 -19.96 1.60 4.58
CA GLN A 5 -19.23 2.36 3.59
C GLN A 5 -20.05 3.54 3.09
N LEU A 6 -19.43 4.69 3.03
CA LEU A 6 -20.02 5.88 2.43
C LEU A 6 -19.06 6.58 1.47
N LEU A 7 -19.64 7.32 0.55
CA LEU A 7 -18.96 8.20 -0.37
C LEU A 7 -19.21 9.65 0.02
N LEU A 8 -18.14 10.42 0.23
CA LEU A 8 -18.21 11.87 0.39
C LEU A 8 -17.78 12.54 -0.92
N ASN A 9 -18.60 13.48 -1.39
CA ASN A 9 -18.23 14.29 -2.54
C ASN A 9 -17.50 15.59 -2.11
N ARG A 10 -17.08 16.39 -3.08
CA ARG A 10 -16.42 17.70 -2.88
C ARG A 10 -17.23 18.69 -2.01
N LYS A 11 -18.55 18.55 -1.97
CA LYS A 11 -19.47 19.41 -1.20
C LYS A 11 -19.76 18.83 0.17
N LYS A 12 -19.03 17.82 0.61
CA LYS A 12 -19.24 17.08 1.87
C LYS A 12 -20.62 16.39 1.95
N GLN A 13 -21.27 16.16 0.82
CA GLN A 13 -22.51 15.39 0.78
C GLN A 13 -22.18 13.91 0.86
N GLN A 14 -22.94 13.19 1.68
CA GLN A 14 -22.75 11.79 1.97
C GLN A 14 -23.69 10.92 1.14
N LYS A 15 -23.19 9.79 0.64
CA LYS A 15 -24.00 8.73 0.04
C LYS A 15 -23.56 7.41 0.67
N ILE A 16 -24.48 6.75 1.38
CA ILE A 16 -24.21 5.39 1.88
C ILE A 16 -24.15 4.44 0.70
N LEU A 17 -23.06 3.69 0.59
CA LEU A 17 -22.84 2.68 -0.43
C LEU A 17 -23.20 1.29 0.08
N LEU A 18 -22.89 1.01 1.34
CA LEU A 18 -23.16 -0.25 2.03
C LEU A 18 -23.32 0.01 3.52
N SER A 19 -24.20 -0.73 4.18
CA SER A 19 -24.29 -0.78 5.64
C SER A 19 -24.74 -2.16 6.06
N THR A 20 -24.07 -2.74 7.05
CA THR A 20 -24.54 -3.98 7.68
C THR A 20 -25.67 -3.67 8.65
N ASP A 21 -26.52 -4.68 8.89
CA ASP A 21 -27.63 -4.55 9.83
C ASP A 21 -27.17 -4.12 11.21
N ASN A 22 -27.91 -3.21 11.83
CA ASN A 22 -27.64 -2.69 13.17
C ASN A 22 -26.28 -2.02 13.36
N PHE A 23 -25.63 -1.55 12.30
CA PHE A 23 -24.49 -0.66 12.42
C PHE A 23 -24.93 0.68 13.03
N LYS A 24 -24.14 1.18 13.98
CA LYS A 24 -24.36 2.49 14.60
C LYS A 24 -23.07 3.32 14.51
N SER A 25 -23.19 4.53 14.00
CA SER A 25 -22.03 5.41 13.80
C SER A 25 -21.28 5.71 15.10
N GLU A 26 -22.00 5.87 16.19
CA GLU A 26 -21.44 6.11 17.52
C GLU A 26 -20.62 4.93 18.09
N ASN A 27 -20.87 3.72 17.59
CA ASN A 27 -20.13 2.52 17.99
C ASN A 27 -18.91 2.22 17.10
N ALA A 28 -18.78 2.90 15.97
CA ALA A 28 -17.58 2.73 15.13
C ALA A 28 -16.34 3.09 15.92
N ASN A 29 -15.33 2.23 15.86
CA ASN A 29 -14.06 2.41 16.56
C ASN A 29 -12.85 2.52 15.61
N LEU A 30 -13.03 2.25 14.31
CA LEU A 30 -12.05 2.50 13.26
C LEU A 30 -12.75 3.05 12.01
N VAL A 31 -12.19 4.11 11.44
CA VAL A 31 -12.59 4.68 10.15
C VAL A 31 -11.37 4.77 9.25
N LEU A 32 -11.47 4.17 8.06
CA LEU A 32 -10.49 4.28 6.99
C LEU A 32 -11.09 5.11 5.85
N ALA A 33 -10.44 6.19 5.48
CA ALA A 33 -10.91 7.07 4.41
C ALA A 33 -9.81 7.26 3.35
N PHE A 34 -10.12 6.88 2.12
CA PHE A 34 -9.20 6.94 0.99
C PHE A 34 -9.74 7.88 -0.09
N ALA A 35 -8.87 8.70 -0.66
CA ALA A 35 -9.19 9.57 -1.79
C ALA A 35 -7.94 10.05 -2.49
N GLN A 36 -8.13 10.69 -3.64
CA GLN A 36 -7.08 11.46 -4.29
C GLN A 36 -6.53 12.53 -3.33
N ARG A 37 -5.20 12.74 -3.32
CA ARG A 37 -4.54 13.73 -2.46
C ARG A 37 -5.19 15.10 -2.54
N THR A 38 -5.34 15.61 -3.75
CA THR A 38 -5.91 16.95 -4.01
C THR A 38 -7.34 17.09 -3.48
N LEU A 39 -8.10 16.00 -3.44
CA LEU A 39 -9.44 16.00 -2.88
C LEU A 39 -9.40 16.05 -1.34
N LEU A 40 -8.55 15.27 -0.68
CA LEU A 40 -8.36 15.30 0.77
C LEU A 40 -7.92 16.68 1.26
N GLU A 41 -6.93 17.29 0.59
CA GLU A 41 -6.44 18.64 0.91
C GLU A 41 -7.54 19.70 0.75
N LYS A 42 -8.38 19.58 -0.26
CA LYS A 42 -9.45 20.55 -0.54
C LYS A 42 -10.64 20.40 0.39
N VAL A 43 -11.02 19.17 0.71
CA VAL A 43 -12.25 18.89 1.49
C VAL A 43 -11.98 18.97 2.98
N CYS A 44 -10.77 18.62 3.44
CA CYS A 44 -10.42 18.54 4.85
C CYS A 44 -11.51 17.79 5.64
N PRO A 45 -11.69 16.48 5.41
CA PRO A 45 -12.90 15.79 5.84
C PRO A 45 -12.92 15.41 7.33
N PHE A 46 -11.83 15.59 8.08
CA PHE A 46 -11.69 15.08 9.43
C PHE A 46 -12.82 15.52 10.37
N ASP A 47 -13.11 16.81 10.47
CA ASP A 47 -14.12 17.32 11.41
C ASP A 47 -15.51 16.73 11.13
N LEU A 48 -15.90 16.66 9.85
CA LEU A 48 -17.13 16.02 9.44
C LEU A 48 -17.19 14.53 9.80
N LEU A 49 -16.10 13.80 9.55
CA LEU A 49 -16.02 12.38 9.91
C LEU A 49 -16.06 12.17 11.42
N LYS A 50 -15.47 13.09 12.20
CA LYS A 50 -15.52 13.07 13.67
C LYS A 50 -16.90 13.34 14.22
N GLU A 51 -17.70 14.20 13.56
CA GLU A 51 -19.11 14.41 13.89
C GLU A 51 -19.94 13.13 13.63
N ILE A 52 -19.69 12.45 12.51
CA ILE A 52 -20.41 11.21 12.14
C ILE A 52 -20.01 10.03 13.01
N TYR A 53 -18.71 9.89 13.32
CA TYR A 53 -18.10 8.77 14.03
C TYR A 53 -17.32 9.23 15.26
N PRO A 54 -18.02 9.72 16.31
CA PRO A 54 -17.38 10.45 17.42
C PRO A 54 -16.36 9.65 18.22
N ASN A 55 -16.51 8.32 18.26
CA ASN A 55 -15.67 7.44 19.07
C ASN A 55 -14.58 6.71 18.25
N ALA A 56 -14.54 6.91 16.92
CA ALA A 56 -13.61 6.20 16.06
C ALA A 56 -12.21 6.83 16.03
N GLN A 57 -11.21 5.98 15.84
CA GLN A 57 -9.91 6.36 15.29
C GLN A 57 -10.11 6.58 13.79
N ILE A 58 -9.83 7.78 13.31
CA ILE A 58 -10.08 8.19 11.92
C ILE A 58 -8.77 8.32 11.20
N ILE A 59 -8.60 7.54 10.14
CA ILE A 59 -7.39 7.52 9.32
C ILE A 59 -7.74 8.01 7.93
N LEU A 60 -7.01 9.01 7.48
CA LEU A 60 -7.07 9.56 6.13
C LEU A 60 -5.81 9.16 5.37
N CYS A 61 -5.93 8.67 4.15
CA CYS A 61 -4.79 8.28 3.33
C CYS A 61 -5.05 8.62 1.86
N SER A 62 -4.09 9.29 1.24
CA SER A 62 -4.15 9.52 -0.20
C SER A 62 -3.92 8.23 -0.99
N SER A 63 -4.60 8.10 -2.12
CA SER A 63 -4.64 6.87 -2.91
C SER A 63 -4.75 7.20 -4.39
N SER A 64 -4.15 6.37 -5.22
CA SER A 64 -4.23 6.48 -6.68
C SER A 64 -5.51 5.85 -7.28
N GLY A 65 -6.44 5.43 -6.44
CA GLY A 65 -7.75 4.89 -6.79
C GLY A 65 -8.39 4.27 -5.55
N GLN A 66 -9.68 4.39 -5.43
CA GLN A 66 -10.43 3.91 -4.28
C GLN A 66 -11.35 2.78 -4.71
N VAL A 67 -11.53 1.81 -3.84
CA VAL A 67 -12.37 0.65 -4.08
C VAL A 67 -13.53 0.66 -3.09
N SER A 68 -14.73 0.44 -3.59
CA SER A 68 -15.89 0.16 -2.78
C SER A 68 -16.64 -1.03 -3.37
N ASN A 69 -16.79 -2.08 -2.58
CA ASN A 69 -17.35 -3.35 -3.04
C ASN A 69 -16.54 -3.92 -4.23
N ASN A 70 -17.10 -3.97 -5.44
CA ASN A 70 -16.45 -4.44 -6.65
C ASN A 70 -16.28 -3.34 -7.71
N CYS A 71 -16.32 -2.08 -7.31
CA CYS A 71 -16.19 -0.94 -8.21
C CYS A 71 -15.02 -0.05 -7.81
N THR A 72 -14.38 0.54 -8.79
CA THR A 72 -13.42 1.63 -8.59
C THR A 72 -14.16 2.96 -8.51
N ILE A 73 -13.75 3.80 -7.56
CA ILE A 73 -14.30 5.14 -7.36
C ILE A 73 -13.21 6.17 -7.66
N GLU A 74 -13.39 6.94 -8.71
CA GLU A 74 -12.41 7.97 -9.08
C GLU A 74 -12.69 9.33 -8.41
N LYS A 75 -13.95 9.66 -8.18
CA LYS A 75 -14.36 10.98 -7.68
C LYS A 75 -15.09 10.85 -6.34
N GLY A 76 -14.38 11.14 -5.27
CA GLY A 76 -14.94 11.14 -3.92
C GLY A 76 -13.99 10.54 -2.90
N ILE A 77 -14.36 10.66 -1.65
CA ILE A 77 -13.67 10.05 -0.52
C ILE A 77 -14.45 8.80 -0.15
N VAL A 78 -13.85 7.64 -0.32
CA VAL A 78 -14.44 6.37 0.14
C VAL A 78 -14.09 6.18 1.60
N VAL A 79 -15.12 6.10 2.43
CA VAL A 79 -15.00 5.96 3.88
C VAL A 79 -15.56 4.62 4.29
N THR A 80 -14.76 3.82 4.99
CA THR A 80 -15.17 2.56 5.61
C THR A 80 -15.10 2.70 7.12
N ALA A 81 -16.25 2.74 7.78
CA ALA A 81 -16.38 2.75 9.22
C ALA A 81 -16.65 1.34 9.74
N ILE A 82 -15.94 0.95 10.79
CA ILE A 82 -15.95 -0.41 11.34
C ILE A 82 -16.31 -0.35 12.83
N GLU A 83 -17.29 -1.15 13.22
CA GLU A 83 -17.64 -1.44 14.60
C GLU A 83 -17.12 -2.84 14.96
N PHE A 84 -16.02 -2.89 15.74
CA PHE A 84 -15.50 -4.12 16.32
C PHE A 84 -16.12 -4.33 17.71
N ASP A 85 -16.81 -5.45 17.92
CA ASP A 85 -17.48 -5.71 19.20
C ASP A 85 -16.49 -6.14 20.31
N LYS A 86 -15.44 -6.90 19.95
CA LYS A 86 -14.52 -7.54 20.91
C LYS A 86 -13.04 -7.32 20.61
N THR A 87 -12.70 -6.62 19.52
CA THR A 87 -11.34 -6.32 19.14
C THR A 87 -10.98 -4.92 19.61
N LYS A 88 -9.94 -4.79 20.41
CA LYS A 88 -9.38 -3.50 20.80
C LYS A 88 -8.53 -2.96 19.66
N ILE A 89 -8.63 -1.66 19.40
CA ILE A 89 -7.85 -0.93 18.42
C ILE A 89 -7.00 0.12 19.14
N ILE A 90 -5.72 0.17 18.81
CA ILE A 90 -4.83 1.28 19.19
C ILE A 90 -4.24 1.80 17.88
N ALA A 91 -4.35 3.10 17.66
CA ALA A 91 -3.75 3.76 16.51
C ALA A 91 -2.77 4.82 16.96
N THR A 92 -1.65 4.96 16.25
CA THR A 92 -0.61 5.92 16.53
C THR A 92 -0.08 6.55 15.25
N GLU A 93 0.38 7.79 15.34
CA GLU A 93 0.93 8.56 14.22
C GLU A 93 2.37 8.98 14.53
N PHE A 94 3.23 8.88 13.54
CA PHE A 94 4.63 9.33 13.60
C PHE A 94 4.91 10.34 12.50
N ASP A 95 5.71 11.34 12.84
CA ASP A 95 6.19 12.34 11.90
C ASP A 95 7.61 11.97 11.44
N ILE A 96 7.74 11.60 10.16
CA ILE A 96 9.03 11.20 9.57
C ILE A 96 9.97 12.41 9.46
N LEU A 97 9.41 13.58 9.19
CA LEU A 97 10.21 14.81 8.99
C LEU A 97 10.77 15.35 10.30
N ALA A 98 10.09 15.09 11.43
CA ALA A 98 10.58 15.44 12.77
C ALA A 98 11.57 14.41 13.34
N ASN A 99 11.55 13.16 12.84
CA ASN A 99 12.39 12.06 13.30
C ASN A 99 13.29 11.60 12.14
N ASN A 100 14.49 12.16 12.04
CA ASN A 100 15.43 11.87 10.96
C ASN A 100 16.05 10.45 11.00
N ASN A 101 15.65 9.60 11.96
CA ASN A 101 16.18 8.25 12.14
C ASN A 101 15.04 7.23 12.12
N ILE A 102 15.09 6.30 11.15
CA ILE A 102 14.10 5.24 11.00
C ILE A 102 14.16 4.20 12.14
N ASP A 103 15.32 4.04 12.77
CA ASP A 103 15.48 3.15 13.92
C ASP A 103 14.65 3.64 15.12
N ASP A 104 14.64 4.96 15.37
CA ASP A 104 13.82 5.57 16.43
C ASP A 104 12.33 5.39 16.16
N LEU A 105 11.95 5.44 14.88
CA LEU A 105 10.57 5.21 14.46
C LEU A 105 10.13 3.77 14.75
N GLY A 106 10.95 2.78 14.38
CA GLY A 106 10.66 1.37 14.68
C GLY A 106 10.52 1.10 16.18
N GLU A 107 11.36 1.76 17.01
CA GLU A 107 11.26 1.65 18.47
C GLU A 107 9.96 2.23 19.02
N LYS A 108 9.60 3.43 18.61
CA LYS A 108 8.33 4.08 19.01
C LYS A 108 7.10 3.25 18.65
N ILE A 109 7.03 2.75 17.41
CA ILE A 109 5.91 1.88 17.00
C ILE A 109 5.84 0.64 17.88
N LYS A 110 6.99 0.04 18.21
CA LYS A 110 7.06 -1.10 19.09
C LYS A 110 6.56 -0.76 20.50
N GLU A 111 7.05 0.32 21.10
CA GLU A 111 6.67 0.74 22.45
C GLU A 111 5.17 1.01 22.57
N GLU A 112 4.56 1.63 21.55
CA GLU A 112 3.17 2.04 21.59
C GLU A 112 2.18 0.92 21.21
N LEU A 113 2.56 -0.02 20.32
CA LEU A 113 1.66 -1.02 19.82
C LEU A 113 1.96 -2.45 20.25
N PHE A 114 3.23 -2.83 20.50
CA PHE A 114 3.54 -4.22 20.71
C PHE A 114 3.23 -4.69 22.13
N SER A 115 2.26 -5.58 22.25
CA SER A 115 1.87 -6.24 23.49
C SER A 115 1.54 -7.73 23.25
N LYS A 116 1.35 -8.49 24.31
CA LYS A 116 1.14 -9.96 24.24
C LYS A 116 -0.07 -10.38 23.41
N ASP A 117 -1.10 -9.56 23.37
CA ASP A 117 -2.39 -9.81 22.72
C ASP A 117 -2.52 -9.13 21.36
N LEU A 118 -1.47 -8.45 20.86
CA LEU A 118 -1.42 -7.90 19.51
C LEU A 118 -1.46 -9.04 18.47
N LYS A 119 -2.36 -8.93 17.52
CA LYS A 119 -2.57 -9.93 16.44
C LYS A 119 -2.03 -9.50 15.10
N SER A 120 -2.10 -8.21 14.78
CA SER A 120 -1.64 -7.67 13.51
C SER A 120 -1.46 -6.16 13.59
N VAL A 121 -0.69 -5.59 12.66
CA VAL A 121 -0.49 -4.15 12.51
C VAL A 121 -0.76 -3.72 11.07
N LEU A 122 -1.69 -2.77 10.88
CA LEU A 122 -1.86 -2.05 9.63
C LEU A 122 -0.95 -0.83 9.64
N ILE A 123 -0.17 -0.63 8.57
CA ILE A 123 0.65 0.54 8.37
C ILE A 123 0.23 1.26 7.10
N LEU A 124 -0.09 2.55 7.22
CA LEU A 124 -0.26 3.46 6.11
C LEU A 124 0.79 4.55 6.23
N SER A 125 1.68 4.63 5.29
CA SER A 125 2.82 5.56 5.31
C SER A 125 2.76 6.51 4.13
N GLU A 126 3.18 7.73 4.37
CA GLU A 126 3.63 8.61 3.30
C GLU A 126 4.70 7.89 2.47
N GLY A 127 4.70 8.11 1.15
CA GLY A 127 5.49 7.31 0.20
C GLY A 127 6.67 8.03 -0.44
N SER A 128 6.86 9.33 -0.18
CA SER A 128 7.91 10.12 -0.85
C SER A 128 9.22 10.20 -0.04
N TYR A 129 9.13 10.15 1.29
CA TYR A 129 10.27 10.33 2.20
C TYR A 129 10.72 9.05 2.91
N ILE A 130 10.01 7.93 2.73
CA ILE A 130 10.33 6.71 3.45
C ILE A 130 10.73 5.58 2.51
N ASN A 131 11.75 4.84 2.91
CA ASN A 131 12.09 3.56 2.33
C ASN A 131 11.26 2.47 3.03
N GLY A 132 10.27 1.92 2.30
CA GLY A 132 9.36 0.91 2.84
C GLY A 132 10.07 -0.36 3.32
N THR A 133 11.18 -0.74 2.69
CA THR A 133 11.98 -1.90 3.12
C THR A 133 12.65 -1.62 4.48
N GLU A 134 13.23 -0.45 4.68
CA GLU A 134 13.86 -0.08 5.95
C GLU A 134 12.83 -0.02 7.06
N LEU A 135 11.66 0.59 6.83
CA LEU A 135 10.57 0.64 7.80
C LEU A 135 10.15 -0.75 8.26
N ILE A 136 9.86 -1.64 7.34
CA ILE A 136 9.41 -3.00 7.67
C ILE A 136 10.51 -3.80 8.36
N ASN A 137 11.76 -3.69 7.92
CA ASN A 137 12.89 -4.38 8.54
C ASN A 137 13.09 -3.93 9.98
N GLU A 138 13.00 -2.64 10.29
CA GLU A 138 13.11 -2.14 11.66
C GLU A 138 11.97 -2.66 12.55
N LEU A 139 10.76 -2.70 12.06
CA LEU A 139 9.63 -3.27 12.78
C LEU A 139 9.84 -4.77 13.08
N ILE A 140 10.28 -5.55 12.09
CA ILE A 140 10.50 -6.99 12.22
C ILE A 140 11.66 -7.29 13.20
N LYS A 141 12.79 -6.57 13.11
CA LYS A 141 13.94 -6.75 14.00
C LYS A 141 13.57 -6.60 15.49
N ARG A 142 12.59 -5.77 15.80
CA ARG A 142 12.19 -5.42 17.16
C ARG A 142 11.05 -6.27 17.72
N THR A 143 10.49 -7.18 16.92
CA THR A 143 9.40 -8.05 17.34
C THR A 143 9.91 -9.41 17.75
N TYR A 144 9.59 -9.85 18.97
CA TYR A 144 9.89 -11.20 19.46
C TYR A 144 8.94 -12.28 18.89
N LYS A 145 7.89 -11.88 18.21
CA LYS A 145 6.88 -12.72 17.56
C LYS A 145 6.73 -12.28 16.11
N LEU A 146 6.53 -13.22 15.20
CA LEU A 146 6.07 -12.93 13.85
C LEU A 146 4.63 -12.41 13.91
N ILE A 147 4.49 -11.10 14.16
CA ILE A 147 3.21 -10.42 14.09
C ILE A 147 3.04 -9.95 12.65
N PRO A 148 1.96 -10.34 11.97
CA PRO A 148 1.71 -9.91 10.62
C PRO A 148 1.58 -8.40 10.53
N ILE A 149 2.33 -7.81 9.59
CA ILE A 149 2.28 -6.39 9.25
C ILE A 149 1.76 -6.28 7.82
N PHE A 150 0.76 -5.46 7.59
CA PHE A 150 0.18 -5.23 6.28
C PHE A 150 -0.11 -3.75 6.06
N GLY A 151 -0.34 -3.36 4.82
CA GLY A 151 -0.59 -1.97 4.46
C GLY A 151 0.19 -1.55 3.24
N GLY A 152 0.54 -0.27 3.16
CA GLY A 152 1.26 0.25 2.01
C GLY A 152 1.64 1.71 2.12
N LEU A 153 2.36 2.16 1.11
CA LEU A 153 2.66 3.55 0.90
C LEU A 153 1.45 4.24 0.25
N ALA A 154 1.13 5.44 0.71
CA ALA A 154 0.09 6.27 0.15
C ALA A 154 0.39 6.61 -1.33
N GLY A 155 -0.64 6.79 -2.12
CA GLY A 155 -0.51 7.11 -3.54
C GLY A 155 -0.81 8.58 -3.86
N ASP A 156 -0.27 9.06 -4.97
CA ASP A 156 -0.47 10.41 -5.51
C ASP A 156 -0.87 10.34 -6.99
N GLU A 157 -1.76 9.44 -7.34
CA GLU A 157 -2.15 9.14 -8.71
C GLU A 157 -0.91 8.86 -9.58
N PHE A 158 -0.56 9.79 -10.48
CA PHE A 158 0.62 9.68 -11.35
C PHE A 158 1.53 10.90 -11.22
N SER A 159 1.31 11.75 -10.21
CA SER A 159 2.06 13.01 -10.08
C SER A 159 3.45 12.79 -9.52
N PHE A 160 3.65 11.79 -8.65
CA PHE A 160 4.92 11.53 -7.94
C PHE A 160 5.48 12.75 -7.19
N GLU A 161 4.57 13.63 -6.75
CA GLU A 161 4.95 14.87 -6.07
C GLU A 161 4.91 14.74 -4.55
N LYS A 162 3.78 14.21 -4.04
CA LYS A 162 3.49 14.26 -2.61
C LYS A 162 2.38 13.27 -2.25
N THR A 163 2.56 12.56 -1.17
CA THR A 163 1.50 11.74 -0.56
C THR A 163 1.15 12.25 0.83
N ILE A 164 -0.03 11.95 1.31
CA ILE A 164 -0.51 12.40 2.62
C ILE A 164 -1.23 11.30 3.38
N VAL A 165 -0.96 11.26 4.70
CA VAL A 165 -1.64 10.37 5.64
C VAL A 165 -1.96 11.18 6.91
N GLY A 166 -2.94 10.79 7.69
CA GLY A 166 -3.24 11.43 8.99
C GLY A 166 -4.10 10.56 9.88
N LEU A 167 -3.88 10.69 11.18
CA LEU A 167 -4.66 10.04 12.23
C LEU A 167 -5.34 11.09 13.10
N ASN A 168 -6.67 11.02 13.22
CA ASN A 168 -7.48 11.94 14.03
C ASN A 168 -7.22 13.43 13.72
N ALA A 169 -6.83 13.69 12.50
CA ALA A 169 -6.56 15.02 11.95
C ALA A 169 -6.69 14.98 10.43
N ASN A 170 -6.67 16.12 9.77
CA ASN A 170 -6.55 16.15 8.31
C ASN A 170 -5.16 15.63 7.89
N ALA A 171 -5.15 14.87 6.79
CA ALA A 171 -3.93 14.24 6.31
C ALA A 171 -2.87 15.27 5.88
N SER A 172 -1.61 14.97 6.15
CA SER A 172 -0.46 15.77 5.77
C SER A 172 0.72 14.89 5.30
N SER A 173 1.72 15.51 4.68
CA SER A 173 2.95 14.83 4.27
C SER A 173 3.82 14.49 5.48
N GLY A 174 4.73 13.52 5.28
CA GLY A 174 5.70 13.15 6.31
C GLY A 174 5.12 12.33 7.47
N LYS A 175 3.95 11.73 7.30
CA LYS A 175 3.28 10.96 8.36
C LYS A 175 3.27 9.47 8.08
N ILE A 176 3.39 8.68 9.15
CA ILE A 176 3.12 7.24 9.19
C ILE A 176 2.04 7.00 10.23
N VAL A 177 1.00 6.27 9.85
CA VAL A 177 -0.04 5.80 10.76
C VAL A 177 0.08 4.30 10.92
N ALA A 178 0.12 3.84 12.16
CA ALA A 178 0.12 2.43 12.51
C ALA A 178 -1.10 2.09 13.37
N VAL A 179 -1.78 0.99 13.05
CA VAL A 179 -2.98 0.51 13.76
C VAL A 179 -2.74 -0.90 14.25
N GLY A 180 -2.70 -1.09 15.55
CA GLY A 180 -2.66 -2.39 16.20
C GLY A 180 -4.05 -2.96 16.44
N PHE A 181 -4.23 -4.25 16.13
CA PHE A 181 -5.44 -5.03 16.37
C PHE A 181 -5.19 -6.06 17.45
N TYR A 182 -6.03 -6.10 18.50
CA TYR A 182 -5.79 -6.90 19.70
C TYR A 182 -6.94 -7.82 20.05
N GLY A 183 -6.59 -8.97 20.66
CA GLY A 183 -7.54 -9.92 21.21
C GLY A 183 -7.76 -11.15 20.32
N GLU A 184 -8.42 -12.17 20.87
CA GLU A 184 -8.56 -13.50 20.26
C GLU A 184 -9.72 -13.59 19.24
N HIS A 185 -10.50 -12.53 19.07
CA HIS A 185 -11.73 -12.55 18.25
C HIS A 185 -11.54 -11.96 16.85
N ILE A 186 -10.30 -11.64 16.47
CA ILE A 186 -9.97 -11.17 15.13
C ILE A 186 -8.99 -12.14 14.46
N HIS A 187 -9.28 -12.49 13.22
CA HIS A 187 -8.45 -13.35 12.38
C HIS A 187 -8.08 -12.63 11.10
N PHE A 188 -6.83 -12.75 10.69
CA PHE A 188 -6.31 -12.14 9.47
C PHE A 188 -5.85 -13.22 8.50
N GLY A 189 -6.25 -13.10 7.23
CA GLY A 189 -5.68 -13.84 6.13
C GLY A 189 -4.88 -12.90 5.22
N TYR A 190 -3.80 -13.40 4.66
CA TYR A 190 -2.90 -12.62 3.80
C TYR A 190 -2.69 -13.35 2.48
N GLY A 191 -2.78 -12.61 1.38
CA GLY A 191 -2.44 -13.08 0.05
C GLY A 191 -1.74 -11.96 -0.70
N SER A 192 -0.63 -12.29 -1.34
CA SER A 192 0.14 -11.34 -2.16
C SER A 192 0.64 -12.05 -3.41
N GLU A 193 0.37 -11.45 -4.57
CA GLU A 193 0.81 -11.95 -5.88
C GLU A 193 1.14 -10.76 -6.80
N GLY A 194 2.25 -10.89 -7.54
CA GLY A 194 2.69 -9.84 -8.45
C GLY A 194 1.92 -9.82 -9.77
N GLY A 195 1.85 -10.95 -10.47
CA GLY A 195 1.23 -11.07 -11.80
C GLY A 195 2.01 -10.41 -12.94
N TRP A 196 3.20 -9.87 -12.65
CA TRP A 196 4.10 -9.32 -13.66
C TRP A 196 4.86 -10.44 -14.36
N GLY A 197 5.08 -10.29 -15.66
CA GLY A 197 5.85 -11.25 -16.45
C GLY A 197 7.31 -10.82 -16.61
N ASP A 198 8.24 -11.72 -16.39
CA ASP A 198 9.65 -11.47 -16.63
C ASP A 198 9.93 -11.17 -18.11
N PHE A 199 10.86 -10.27 -18.35
CA PHE A 199 11.26 -9.81 -19.68
C PHE A 199 12.77 -9.56 -19.74
N GLY A 200 13.43 -10.14 -20.74
CA GLY A 200 14.89 -10.03 -20.90
C GLY A 200 15.71 -10.92 -19.94
N PRO A 201 17.04 -10.80 -19.98
CA PRO A 201 17.94 -11.61 -19.17
C PRO A 201 18.00 -11.13 -17.70
N GLU A 202 18.28 -12.08 -16.82
CA GLU A 202 18.64 -11.79 -15.43
C GLU A 202 20.08 -11.25 -15.38
N ARG A 203 20.32 -10.23 -14.54
CA ARG A 203 21.60 -9.56 -14.39
C ARG A 203 21.88 -9.22 -12.94
N GLU A 204 23.15 -9.18 -12.59
CA GLU A 204 23.60 -8.84 -11.24
C GLU A 204 23.69 -7.32 -11.04
N VAL A 205 23.27 -6.85 -9.87
CA VAL A 205 23.47 -5.49 -9.39
C VAL A 205 24.90 -5.34 -8.88
N THR A 206 25.66 -4.48 -9.50
CA THR A 206 27.11 -4.31 -9.19
C THR A 206 27.42 -3.03 -8.43
N LEU A 207 26.50 -2.06 -8.44
CA LEU A 207 26.64 -0.84 -7.64
C LEU A 207 25.26 -0.29 -7.26
N SER A 208 25.01 -0.20 -5.97
CA SER A 208 23.81 0.43 -5.41
C SER A 208 24.08 1.01 -4.02
N ASP A 209 23.25 1.99 -3.63
CA ASP A 209 23.20 2.48 -2.26
C ASP A 209 21.73 2.44 -1.81
N LYS A 210 21.43 1.52 -0.88
CA LYS A 210 20.07 1.28 -0.38
C LYS A 210 19.08 1.03 -1.53
N ASN A 211 18.19 2.01 -1.81
CA ASN A 211 17.20 1.95 -2.87
C ASN A 211 17.59 2.70 -4.15
N VAL A 212 18.83 3.16 -4.26
CA VAL A 212 19.35 3.80 -5.47
C VAL A 212 20.25 2.83 -6.22
N LEU A 213 19.91 2.54 -7.46
CA LEU A 213 20.62 1.62 -8.35
C LEU A 213 21.46 2.39 -9.36
N TYR A 214 22.77 2.21 -9.35
CA TYR A 214 23.73 2.87 -10.25
C TYR A 214 24.19 1.98 -11.40
N LYS A 215 24.50 0.69 -11.12
CA LYS A 215 25.02 -0.22 -12.13
C LYS A 215 24.42 -1.62 -12.06
N ILE A 216 24.24 -2.19 -13.26
CA ILE A 216 23.86 -3.58 -13.51
C ILE A 216 24.96 -4.18 -14.39
N GLY A 217 25.72 -5.14 -13.86
CA GLY A 217 26.96 -5.60 -14.49
C GLY A 217 27.95 -4.45 -14.63
N ASP A 218 28.48 -4.27 -15.83
CA ASP A 218 29.43 -3.21 -16.19
C ASP A 218 28.75 -1.91 -16.70
N ARG A 219 27.42 -1.88 -16.78
CA ARG A 219 26.66 -0.78 -17.38
C ARG A 219 25.96 0.09 -16.36
N PHE A 220 25.80 1.38 -16.67
CA PHE A 220 24.90 2.26 -15.90
C PHE A 220 23.47 1.78 -16.01
N ALA A 221 22.78 1.74 -14.87
CA ALA A 221 21.46 1.16 -14.75
C ALA A 221 20.42 1.89 -15.59
N LEU A 222 20.41 3.23 -15.57
CA LEU A 222 19.47 4.02 -16.35
C LEU A 222 19.70 3.89 -17.87
N ASP A 223 20.95 3.87 -18.32
CA ASP A 223 21.27 3.72 -19.73
C ASP A 223 20.81 2.34 -20.25
N LEU A 224 21.08 1.28 -19.48
CA LEU A 224 20.61 -0.07 -19.79
C LEU A 224 19.10 -0.15 -19.81
N TYR A 225 18.44 0.45 -18.83
CA TYR A 225 16.99 0.47 -18.72
C TYR A 225 16.34 1.17 -19.92
N LYS A 226 16.85 2.35 -20.31
CA LYS A 226 16.38 3.10 -21.48
C LYS A 226 16.51 2.31 -22.79
N GLU A 227 17.61 1.56 -22.95
CA GLU A 227 17.79 0.71 -24.12
C GLU A 227 16.69 -0.35 -24.25
N TYR A 228 16.32 -1.00 -23.11
CA TYR A 228 15.23 -1.98 -23.11
C TYR A 228 13.86 -1.36 -23.32
N LEU A 229 13.62 -0.14 -22.83
CA LEU A 229 12.35 0.55 -22.99
C LEU A 229 12.14 1.09 -24.42
N GLY A 230 13.21 1.36 -25.17
CA GLY A 230 13.13 1.95 -26.50
C GLY A 230 12.34 3.27 -26.48
N LYS A 231 11.27 3.36 -27.26
CA LYS A 231 10.43 4.58 -27.34
C LYS A 231 9.79 5.01 -26.01
N TYR A 232 9.57 4.09 -25.09
CA TYR A 232 9.00 4.43 -23.77
C TYR A 232 10.00 5.15 -22.85
N ALA A 233 11.28 5.19 -23.21
CA ALA A 233 12.31 5.91 -22.44
C ALA A 233 12.09 7.42 -22.41
N GLU A 234 11.41 7.99 -23.42
CA GLU A 234 11.11 9.42 -23.51
C GLU A 234 10.05 9.87 -22.49
N GLU A 235 9.27 8.92 -21.97
CA GLU A 235 8.19 9.17 -21.00
C GLU A 235 8.60 8.86 -19.54
N LEU A 236 9.89 8.63 -19.28
CA LEU A 236 10.40 8.41 -17.92
C LEU A 236 10.27 9.68 -17.06
N PRO A 237 9.98 9.57 -15.74
CA PRO A 237 9.82 8.33 -14.98
C PRO A 237 8.43 7.67 -15.11
N GLY A 238 7.42 8.30 -15.72
CA GLY A 238 6.05 7.80 -15.78
C GLY A 238 5.91 6.42 -16.42
N SER A 239 6.60 6.18 -17.54
CA SER A 239 6.57 4.89 -18.25
C SER A 239 7.18 3.73 -17.48
N SER A 240 7.99 4.00 -16.44
CA SER A 240 8.57 2.95 -15.59
C SER A 240 7.52 2.11 -14.85
N LEU A 241 6.32 2.63 -14.66
CA LEU A 241 5.22 1.89 -14.05
C LEU A 241 4.74 0.70 -14.88
N TYR A 242 4.98 0.70 -16.18
CA TYR A 242 4.70 -0.44 -17.06
C TYR A 242 5.80 -1.51 -17.03
N PHE A 243 6.99 -1.15 -16.57
CA PHE A 243 8.21 -1.96 -16.68
C PHE A 243 9.00 -1.99 -15.35
N PRO A 244 8.43 -2.49 -14.25
CA PRO A 244 9.15 -2.62 -13.00
C PRO A 244 10.29 -3.63 -13.13
N LEU A 245 11.13 -3.73 -12.09
CA LEU A 245 12.13 -4.78 -11.99
C LEU A 245 11.65 -5.91 -11.07
N SER A 246 11.89 -7.15 -11.48
CA SER A 246 11.99 -8.30 -10.57
C SER A 246 13.35 -8.23 -9.89
N MET A 247 13.40 -8.43 -8.57
CA MET A 247 14.64 -8.50 -7.81
C MET A 247 14.64 -9.73 -6.92
N LYS A 248 15.74 -10.47 -6.89
CA LYS A 248 16.03 -11.57 -5.97
C LYS A 248 17.31 -11.25 -5.22
N GLU A 249 17.32 -11.43 -3.91
CA GLU A 249 18.56 -11.24 -3.13
C GLU A 249 19.65 -12.25 -3.51
N ASN A 250 19.24 -13.47 -3.88
CA ASN A 250 20.09 -14.54 -4.37
C ASN A 250 19.26 -15.50 -5.26
N TYR A 251 19.91 -16.51 -5.83
CA TYR A 251 19.24 -17.49 -6.73
C TYR A 251 18.12 -18.29 -6.09
N GLU A 252 18.14 -18.48 -4.77
CA GLU A 252 17.16 -19.27 -4.02
C GLU A 252 15.99 -18.43 -3.46
N SER A 253 16.19 -17.11 -3.41
CA SER A 253 15.19 -16.19 -2.86
C SER A 253 13.99 -16.04 -3.79
N ALA A 254 12.81 -15.87 -3.18
CA ALA A 254 11.63 -15.44 -3.92
C ALA A 254 11.84 -14.06 -4.55
N SER A 255 11.33 -13.88 -5.77
CA SER A 255 11.42 -12.58 -6.43
C SER A 255 10.43 -11.59 -5.82
N VAL A 256 10.86 -10.33 -5.71
CA VAL A 256 10.01 -9.21 -5.34
C VAL A 256 9.99 -8.16 -6.45
N VAL A 257 8.85 -7.53 -6.65
CA VAL A 257 8.71 -6.46 -7.63
C VAL A 257 9.25 -5.16 -7.03
N ARG A 258 10.06 -4.43 -7.80
CA ARG A 258 10.65 -3.14 -7.44
C ARG A 258 10.19 -2.07 -8.41
N THR A 259 9.41 -1.13 -7.89
CA THR A 259 8.90 0.01 -8.65
C THR A 259 9.89 1.16 -8.63
N ILE A 260 10.17 1.73 -9.80
CA ILE A 260 11.02 2.91 -9.96
C ILE A 260 10.17 4.14 -9.61
N LEU A 261 10.68 4.98 -8.69
CA LEU A 261 10.04 6.22 -8.25
C LEU A 261 10.61 7.44 -8.94
N ALA A 262 11.93 7.44 -9.21
CA ALA A 262 12.63 8.55 -9.82
C ALA A 262 13.82 8.08 -10.64
N ILE A 263 14.27 8.93 -11.55
CA ILE A 263 15.51 8.75 -12.32
C ILE A 263 16.41 9.96 -12.12
N ASP A 264 17.71 9.74 -12.20
CA ASP A 264 18.75 10.77 -12.18
C ASP A 264 19.59 10.65 -13.46
N GLU A 265 19.45 11.62 -14.34
CA GLU A 265 20.14 11.65 -15.65
C GLU A 265 21.64 11.93 -15.50
N GLU A 266 22.04 12.70 -14.49
CA GLU A 266 23.43 13.07 -14.26
C GLU A 266 24.22 11.88 -13.75
N ASN A 267 23.72 11.20 -12.72
CA ASN A 267 24.32 10.01 -12.12
C ASN A 267 23.95 8.71 -12.85
N LYS A 268 23.05 8.80 -13.85
CA LYS A 268 22.54 7.65 -14.61
C LYS A 268 21.96 6.55 -13.71
N SER A 269 21.28 6.97 -12.64
CA SER A 269 20.76 6.09 -11.60
C SER A 269 19.23 6.07 -11.56
N MET A 270 18.70 5.09 -10.85
CA MET A 270 17.25 4.92 -10.62
C MET A 270 16.99 4.72 -9.14
N THR A 271 15.98 5.43 -8.60
CA THR A 271 15.52 5.30 -7.21
C THR A 271 14.26 4.45 -7.15
N PHE A 272 14.23 3.49 -6.22
CA PHE A 272 13.15 2.52 -6.07
C PHE A 272 12.36 2.71 -4.77
N ALA A 273 11.15 2.14 -4.72
CA ALA A 273 10.31 2.13 -3.52
C ALA A 273 10.86 1.27 -2.36
N GLY A 274 11.89 0.47 -2.60
CA GLY A 274 12.56 -0.37 -1.60
C GLY A 274 13.98 -0.73 -2.05
N ASN A 275 14.75 -1.31 -1.14
CA ASN A 275 16.17 -1.60 -1.35
C ASN A 275 16.44 -2.51 -2.56
N ILE A 276 17.55 -2.23 -3.22
CA ILE A 276 18.17 -3.04 -4.30
C ILE A 276 19.61 -3.34 -3.87
N PRO A 277 19.87 -4.41 -3.11
CA PRO A 277 21.20 -4.73 -2.62
C PRO A 277 22.20 -5.07 -3.74
N GLU A 278 23.47 -4.71 -3.57
CA GLU A 278 24.56 -5.23 -4.42
C GLU A 278 24.63 -6.76 -4.34
N GLY A 279 24.96 -7.40 -5.45
CA GLY A 279 24.95 -8.86 -5.60
C GLY A 279 23.54 -9.45 -5.84
N SER A 280 22.47 -8.66 -5.71
CA SER A 280 21.13 -9.13 -6.07
C SER A 280 20.98 -9.29 -7.59
N LEU A 281 20.01 -10.12 -7.97
CA LEU A 281 19.70 -10.40 -9.37
C LEU A 281 18.45 -9.65 -9.78
N VAL A 282 18.54 -8.88 -10.86
CA VAL A 282 17.43 -8.10 -11.38
C VAL A 282 17.07 -8.49 -12.80
N ARG A 283 15.79 -8.40 -13.12
CA ARG A 283 15.25 -8.62 -14.45
C ARG A 283 14.12 -7.65 -14.73
N LEU A 284 14.02 -7.14 -15.95
CA LEU A 284 12.88 -6.34 -16.33
C LEU A 284 11.59 -7.17 -16.31
N MET A 285 10.51 -6.52 -15.99
CA MET A 285 9.17 -7.09 -16.04
C MET A 285 8.27 -6.26 -16.94
N LYS A 286 7.19 -6.87 -17.40
CA LYS A 286 6.10 -6.15 -18.08
C LYS A 286 4.75 -6.64 -17.61
N GLY A 287 3.78 -5.75 -17.62
CA GLY A 287 2.40 -6.07 -17.31
C GLY A 287 1.75 -6.94 -18.40
N ASN A 288 0.93 -7.89 -17.96
CA ASN A 288 -0.03 -8.61 -18.79
C ASN A 288 -1.34 -8.63 -18.03
N ILE A 289 -2.40 -8.09 -18.64
CA ILE A 289 -3.69 -7.88 -17.98
C ILE A 289 -4.24 -9.18 -17.39
N ASP A 290 -4.27 -10.26 -18.17
CA ASP A 290 -4.84 -11.54 -17.73
C ASP A 290 -4.04 -12.14 -16.56
N LYS A 291 -2.70 -12.05 -16.60
CA LYS A 291 -1.85 -12.50 -15.48
C LYS A 291 -2.03 -11.65 -14.22
N LEU A 292 -2.28 -10.36 -14.36
CA LEU A 292 -2.55 -9.48 -13.22
C LEU A 292 -3.89 -9.87 -12.56
N ILE A 293 -4.93 -10.12 -13.34
CA ILE A 293 -6.24 -10.57 -12.83
C ILE A 293 -6.11 -11.95 -12.16
N GLU A 294 -5.43 -12.91 -12.82
CA GLU A 294 -5.17 -14.24 -12.26
C GLU A 294 -4.40 -14.17 -10.94
N ALA A 295 -3.41 -13.28 -10.84
CA ALA A 295 -2.65 -13.07 -9.61
C ALA A 295 -3.54 -12.56 -8.47
N ALA A 296 -4.47 -11.63 -8.74
CA ALA A 296 -5.42 -11.17 -7.74
C ALA A 296 -6.33 -12.30 -7.24
N SER A 297 -6.83 -13.14 -8.16
CA SER A 297 -7.60 -14.33 -7.82
C SER A 297 -6.78 -15.31 -6.98
N THR A 298 -5.53 -15.56 -7.34
CA THR A 298 -4.62 -16.45 -6.60
C THR A 298 -4.34 -15.93 -5.19
N ALA A 299 -4.11 -14.63 -5.03
CA ALA A 299 -3.93 -14.01 -3.73
C ALA A 299 -5.16 -14.19 -2.82
N ALA A 300 -6.36 -13.97 -3.36
CA ALA A 300 -7.61 -14.20 -2.64
C ALA A 300 -7.83 -15.68 -2.30
N TYR A 301 -7.55 -16.58 -3.24
CA TYR A 301 -7.67 -18.04 -3.01
C TYR A 301 -6.75 -18.54 -1.89
N LYS A 302 -5.52 -18.04 -1.78
CA LYS A 302 -4.60 -18.37 -0.69
C LYS A 302 -5.21 -18.06 0.67
N ILE A 303 -5.88 -16.94 0.82
CA ILE A 303 -6.59 -16.58 2.05
C ILE A 303 -7.72 -17.55 2.33
N LYS A 304 -8.58 -17.80 1.33
CA LYS A 304 -9.73 -18.71 1.46
C LYS A 304 -9.32 -20.14 1.82
N SER A 305 -8.24 -20.63 1.23
CA SER A 305 -7.75 -22.01 1.47
C SER A 305 -7.18 -22.23 2.88
N THR A 306 -6.74 -21.16 3.56
CA THR A 306 -6.15 -21.23 4.89
C THR A 306 -7.12 -20.84 6.01
N SER A 307 -8.21 -20.12 5.70
CA SER A 307 -9.22 -19.70 6.68
C SER A 307 -10.48 -20.54 6.57
N LYS A 308 -11.00 -20.96 7.73
CA LYS A 308 -12.32 -21.60 7.84
C LYS A 308 -13.44 -20.58 8.05
N ASP A 309 -13.09 -19.36 8.41
CA ASP A 309 -14.05 -18.32 8.72
C ASP A 309 -14.47 -17.56 7.46
N LYS A 310 -15.72 -17.10 7.45
CA LYS A 310 -16.19 -16.22 6.36
C LYS A 310 -15.50 -14.86 6.46
N VAL A 311 -14.91 -14.41 5.36
CA VAL A 311 -14.32 -13.07 5.26
C VAL A 311 -15.42 -12.01 5.41
N GLN A 312 -15.26 -11.10 6.36
CA GLN A 312 -16.21 -10.01 6.63
C GLN A 312 -15.79 -8.70 5.98
N LEU A 313 -14.47 -8.50 5.81
CA LEU A 313 -13.90 -7.33 5.15
C LEU A 313 -12.60 -7.75 4.48
N ALA A 314 -12.39 -7.32 3.25
CA ALA A 314 -11.12 -7.41 2.53
C ALA A 314 -10.56 -6.01 2.31
N LEU A 315 -9.30 -5.79 2.69
CA LEU A 315 -8.55 -4.59 2.34
C LEU A 315 -7.63 -4.92 1.16
N LEU A 316 -7.87 -4.25 0.04
CA LEU A 316 -7.08 -4.41 -1.17
C LEU A 316 -6.02 -3.32 -1.23
N VAL A 317 -4.76 -3.74 -1.35
CA VAL A 317 -3.62 -2.85 -1.58
C VAL A 317 -3.09 -3.15 -2.98
N SER A 318 -3.60 -2.41 -3.97
CA SER A 318 -3.22 -2.57 -5.36
C SER A 318 -2.26 -1.45 -5.79
N CYS A 319 -1.21 -1.83 -6.53
CA CYS A 319 -0.20 -0.89 -7.01
C CYS A 319 -0.77 0.01 -8.12
N VAL A 320 -0.36 1.28 -8.16
CA VAL A 320 -0.73 2.21 -9.23
C VAL A 320 -0.32 1.70 -10.61
N GLY A 321 0.83 1.04 -10.75
CA GLY A 321 1.28 0.43 -11.99
C GLY A 321 0.32 -0.67 -12.49
N ARG A 322 -0.23 -1.49 -11.59
CA ARG A 322 -1.28 -2.46 -11.95
C ARG A 322 -2.51 -1.78 -12.52
N ARG A 323 -2.98 -0.72 -11.85
CA ARG A 323 -4.15 0.04 -12.32
C ARG A 323 -3.94 0.61 -13.71
N ILE A 324 -2.75 1.14 -14.01
CA ILE A 324 -2.41 1.66 -15.34
C ILE A 324 -2.47 0.54 -16.40
N VAL A 325 -1.86 -0.60 -16.11
CA VAL A 325 -1.82 -1.74 -17.05
C VAL A 325 -3.21 -2.33 -17.28
N LEU A 326 -4.02 -2.44 -16.22
CA LEU A 326 -5.39 -2.96 -16.31
C LEU A 326 -6.32 -2.01 -17.07
N GLY A 327 -6.11 -0.69 -16.96
CA GLY A 327 -6.93 0.30 -17.67
C GLY A 327 -8.42 0.10 -17.39
N ASP A 328 -9.22 -0.01 -18.44
CA ASP A 328 -10.68 -0.22 -18.35
C ASP A 328 -11.08 -1.58 -17.73
N ARG A 329 -10.13 -2.53 -17.63
CA ARG A 329 -10.37 -3.86 -17.03
C ARG A 329 -10.02 -3.94 -15.54
N VAL A 330 -9.79 -2.79 -14.87
CA VAL A 330 -9.44 -2.76 -13.44
C VAL A 330 -10.52 -3.37 -12.54
N GLU A 331 -11.78 -3.33 -12.93
CA GLU A 331 -12.88 -3.91 -12.15
C GLU A 331 -12.89 -5.44 -12.19
N GLU A 332 -12.35 -6.07 -13.24
CA GLU A 332 -12.17 -7.52 -13.29
C GLU A 332 -11.24 -8.04 -12.19
N GLU A 333 -10.22 -7.25 -11.79
CA GLU A 333 -9.37 -7.56 -10.63
C GLU A 333 -10.19 -7.63 -9.34
N LEU A 334 -11.15 -6.73 -9.17
CA LEU A 334 -12.01 -6.69 -7.98
C LEU A 334 -13.05 -7.80 -7.98
N GLU A 335 -13.61 -8.13 -9.14
CA GLU A 335 -14.59 -9.19 -9.32
C GLU A 335 -14.01 -10.56 -8.95
N VAL A 336 -12.82 -10.91 -9.44
CA VAL A 336 -12.19 -12.20 -9.11
C VAL A 336 -11.83 -12.32 -7.64
N VAL A 337 -11.49 -11.23 -6.97
CA VAL A 337 -11.27 -11.23 -5.51
C VAL A 337 -12.59 -11.45 -4.77
N LYS A 338 -13.65 -10.75 -5.16
CA LYS A 338 -14.99 -10.91 -4.57
C LYS A 338 -15.52 -12.33 -4.74
N ASP A 339 -15.40 -12.91 -5.93
CA ASP A 339 -15.87 -14.27 -6.23
C ASP A 339 -15.19 -15.35 -5.38
N ASN A 340 -13.95 -15.11 -4.97
CA ASN A 340 -13.27 -16.00 -4.03
C ASN A 340 -13.85 -15.96 -2.62
N PHE A 341 -14.39 -14.82 -2.18
CA PHE A 341 -14.88 -14.65 -0.80
C PHE A 341 -16.40 -14.85 -0.67
N GLY A 342 -17.16 -14.75 -1.72
CA GLY A 342 -18.61 -14.95 -1.79
C GLY A 342 -19.44 -13.72 -1.52
#